data_4f22bfa8b417cacaa55163654598487c
#
_entry.id   4f22bfa8b417cacaa55163654598487c
#
_cell.length_a   1.000
_cell.length_b   1.000
_cell.length_c   1.000
_cell.angle_alpha   90.00
_cell.angle_beta   90.00
_cell.angle_gamma   90.00
#
_symmetry.space_group_name_H-M   'P 1'
#
loop_
_entity.id
_entity.type
_entity.pdbx_description
1 polymer ?
#
loop_
_entity_poly.entity_id
_entity_poly.type
_entity_poly.pdbx_seq_one_letter_code
_entity_poly.pdbx_strand_id
1 'polypeptide(L)'
;MEKMNRTTIWYPGHELLVPDIERADNCSLYDSRGKRYVDLESGVWCTSIGHGNQKVLRVIQEQSARIAHAGFNYSNRIVEEAAQDVLSLLGLQGGKCVFLCSGSEAVEYIVRTAQSVIVRPLLMTMMDSYLGAYGSARQRREDEWYCFDWAPCEACESREECGDWCARWKAIPFEEIGGFLFEPGSSSGLVRFPPEKLIRTIVAVIKESGGCVLVNEVTTGIGRTGSWFGYQHYGISPDMVALGKGIGNGYPVSVASIAPAISKHLEKKPIQYSQSHQNDPLGAAIVRTVIEVIEKEGLIARSGDIAAALLSGIMGIKDRTGRIREIRARGLMIAIELEDDERTAVTIRTHRAMVDRGYIMGRRPGLNVLRLDPSLTIDQKDIEGFLSAFEVVLENLA
;
A
#
# COMPACT_ATOMS: atom_id res chain seq x y z
N MET A 1 9.85 -11.88 31.67
CA MET A 1 9.79 -10.58 30.94
C MET A 1 9.15 -9.57 31.89
N GLU A 2 9.93 -8.63 32.39
CA GLU A 2 9.39 -7.49 33.13
C GLU A 2 8.37 -6.76 32.24
N LYS A 3 7.17 -6.53 32.78
CA LYS A 3 6.20 -5.64 32.14
C LYS A 3 6.83 -4.24 32.12
N MET A 4 7.41 -3.85 30.99
CA MET A 4 7.78 -2.45 30.78
C MET A 4 6.53 -1.61 31.04
N ASN A 5 6.62 -0.72 32.04
CA ASN A 5 5.54 0.21 32.36
C ASN A 5 5.47 1.22 31.21
N ARG A 6 4.56 0.99 30.23
CA ARG A 6 4.47 1.79 29.01
C ARG A 6 3.62 3.00 29.23
N THR A 7 4.12 4.12 28.81
CA THR A 7 3.39 5.40 28.75
C THR A 7 2.69 5.60 27.40
N THR A 8 3.05 4.79 26.38
CA THR A 8 2.44 4.86 25.04
C THR A 8 1.28 3.87 24.90
N ILE A 9 0.20 4.31 24.22
CA ILE A 9 -0.91 3.44 23.89
C ILE A 9 -0.48 2.45 22.80
N TRP A 10 -0.64 1.16 23.06
CA TRP A 10 -0.33 0.11 22.12
C TRP A 10 -1.50 -0.17 21.17
N TYR A 11 -1.19 -0.59 19.94
CA TYR A 11 -2.22 -0.90 18.95
C TYR A 11 -3.04 -2.13 19.40
N PRO A 12 -4.38 -2.00 19.56
CA PRO A 12 -5.23 -3.07 20.10
C PRO A 12 -5.17 -4.34 19.24
N GLY A 13 -5.09 -5.50 19.90
CA GLY A 13 -5.07 -6.81 19.26
C GLY A 13 -3.72 -7.24 18.69
N HIS A 14 -2.71 -6.37 18.66
CA HIS A 14 -1.36 -6.72 18.24
C HIS A 14 -0.48 -7.10 19.44
N GLU A 15 0.27 -8.19 19.27
CA GLU A 15 1.26 -8.62 20.24
C GLU A 15 2.56 -7.84 20.05
N LEU A 16 3.20 -7.49 21.15
CA LEU A 16 4.55 -6.97 21.11
C LEU A 16 5.56 -8.12 21.11
N LEU A 17 6.15 -8.38 19.98
CA LEU A 17 7.09 -9.48 19.79
C LEU A 17 8.54 -9.07 20.06
N VAL A 18 8.94 -7.89 19.62
CA VAL A 18 10.28 -7.33 19.85
C VAL A 18 10.14 -5.98 20.55
N PRO A 19 10.40 -5.90 21.85
CA PRO A 19 10.04 -4.73 22.65
C PRO A 19 10.95 -3.50 22.48
N ASP A 20 12.16 -3.68 21.95
CA ASP A 20 13.21 -2.66 22.03
C ASP A 20 14.09 -2.69 20.79
N ILE A 21 13.59 -2.09 19.71
CA ILE A 21 14.35 -1.88 18.47
C ILE A 21 15.07 -0.54 18.56
N GLU A 22 16.40 -0.57 18.49
CA GLU A 22 17.24 0.63 18.61
C GLU A 22 17.80 1.13 17.28
N ARG A 23 18.06 0.23 16.35
CA ARG A 23 18.74 0.55 15.08
C ARG A 23 18.15 -0.21 13.91
N ALA A 24 18.21 0.40 12.74
CA ALA A 24 17.85 -0.23 11.49
C ALA A 24 18.87 0.10 10.40
N ASP A 25 19.08 -0.83 9.45
CA ASP A 25 19.92 -0.67 8.29
C ASP A 25 19.40 -1.55 7.14
N ASN A 26 19.10 -0.96 5.99
CA ASN A 26 18.46 -1.59 4.85
C ASN A 26 17.24 -2.45 5.27
N CYS A 27 17.30 -3.76 5.15
CA CYS A 27 16.26 -4.70 5.56
C CYS A 27 16.51 -5.33 6.94
N SER A 28 17.33 -4.72 7.79
CA SER A 28 17.70 -5.26 9.10
C SER A 28 17.26 -4.32 10.21
N LEU A 29 16.60 -4.88 11.23
CA LEU A 29 16.35 -4.24 12.51
C LEU A 29 17.24 -4.88 13.57
N TYR A 30 17.62 -4.11 14.58
CA TYR A 30 18.47 -4.59 15.69
C TYR A 30 17.85 -4.17 17.01
N ASP A 31 17.73 -5.12 17.94
CA ASP A 31 17.31 -4.83 19.31
C ASP A 31 18.46 -4.27 20.15
N SER A 32 18.17 -3.83 21.39
CA SER A 32 19.15 -3.28 22.33
C SER A 32 20.25 -4.27 22.76
N ARG A 33 20.09 -5.55 22.46
CA ARG A 33 21.10 -6.58 22.70
C ARG A 33 21.92 -6.88 21.45
N GLY A 34 21.66 -6.20 20.35
CA GLY A 34 22.35 -6.37 19.07
C GLY A 34 21.85 -7.56 18.25
N LYS A 35 20.76 -8.23 18.64
CA LYS A 35 20.16 -9.27 17.80
C LYS A 35 19.58 -8.67 16.54
N ARG A 36 19.97 -9.24 15.38
CA ARG A 36 19.49 -8.85 14.05
C ARG A 36 18.16 -9.53 13.73
N TYR A 37 17.28 -8.77 13.14
CA TYR A 37 16.05 -9.26 12.54
C TYR A 37 15.97 -8.80 11.07
N VAL A 38 15.67 -9.71 10.15
CA VAL A 38 15.34 -9.36 8.76
C VAL A 38 13.91 -8.84 8.73
N ASP A 39 13.74 -7.60 8.28
CA ASP A 39 12.42 -6.94 8.14
C ASP A 39 11.78 -7.30 6.80
N LEU A 40 10.95 -8.34 6.81
CA LEU A 40 10.14 -8.74 5.66
C LEU A 40 8.78 -8.01 5.61
N GLU A 41 8.60 -6.98 6.40
CA GLU A 41 7.40 -6.13 6.42
C GLU A 41 7.70 -4.68 5.98
N SER A 42 8.98 -4.33 5.81
CA SER A 42 9.49 -3.00 5.47
C SER A 42 8.81 -1.87 6.26
N GLY A 43 8.77 -2.03 7.62
CA GLY A 43 8.11 -1.07 8.49
C GLY A 43 6.65 -0.85 8.14
N VAL A 44 5.91 -1.90 7.83
CA VAL A 44 4.51 -1.88 7.35
C VAL A 44 4.39 -1.13 6.01
N TRP A 45 5.14 -1.60 5.00
CA TRP A 45 5.25 -1.04 3.62
C TRP A 45 5.86 0.37 3.53
N CYS A 46 6.47 0.89 4.59
CA CYS A 46 6.91 2.29 4.62
C CYS A 46 8.34 2.50 4.13
N THR A 47 9.23 1.50 4.18
CA THR A 47 10.66 1.64 3.84
C THR A 47 10.99 0.93 2.54
N SER A 48 10.40 1.39 1.43
CA SER A 48 10.50 0.73 0.12
C SER A 48 11.93 0.61 -0.42
N ILE A 49 12.83 1.55 -0.07
CA ILE A 49 14.25 1.55 -0.47
C ILE A 49 15.19 1.30 0.71
N GLY A 50 14.69 0.58 1.74
CA GLY A 50 15.43 0.20 2.93
C GLY A 50 15.51 1.27 4.02
N HIS A 51 15.70 0.81 5.24
CA HIS A 51 15.96 1.69 6.39
C HIS A 51 17.32 2.39 6.26
N GLY A 52 17.43 3.61 6.76
CA GLY A 52 18.71 4.32 6.82
C GLY A 52 19.33 4.66 5.46
N ASN A 53 18.53 4.73 4.39
CA ASN A 53 19.03 5.04 3.05
C ASN A 53 19.80 6.37 3.05
N GLN A 54 21.08 6.31 2.67
CA GLN A 54 22.01 7.43 2.81
C GLN A 54 21.64 8.66 1.96
N LYS A 55 20.97 8.46 0.80
CA LYS A 55 20.49 9.56 -0.03
C LYS A 55 19.33 10.28 0.65
N VAL A 56 18.40 9.54 1.25
CA VAL A 56 17.28 10.11 2.03
C VAL A 56 17.80 10.83 3.26
N LEU A 57 18.74 10.25 4.03
CA LEU A 57 19.32 10.89 5.20
C LEU A 57 20.01 12.22 4.85
N ARG A 58 20.78 12.25 3.75
CA ARG A 58 21.43 13.48 3.26
C ARG A 58 20.41 14.55 2.92
N VAL A 59 19.36 14.21 2.18
CA VAL A 59 18.29 15.15 1.80
C VAL A 59 17.56 15.69 3.03
N ILE A 60 17.30 14.84 4.03
CA ILE A 60 16.70 15.29 5.30
C ILE A 60 17.60 16.35 5.97
N GLN A 61 18.91 16.10 6.07
CA GLN A 61 19.86 17.04 6.66
C GLN A 61 19.95 18.35 5.88
N GLU A 62 20.14 18.28 4.57
CA GLU A 62 20.31 19.45 3.71
C GLU A 62 19.01 20.29 3.63
N GLN A 63 17.87 19.66 3.44
CA GLN A 63 16.61 20.38 3.31
C GLN A 63 16.13 20.96 4.65
N SER A 64 16.33 20.23 5.76
CA SER A 64 16.01 20.75 7.10
C SER A 64 16.88 21.95 7.47
N ALA A 65 18.15 21.95 7.06
CA ALA A 65 19.05 23.11 7.28
C ALA A 65 18.64 24.34 6.46
N ARG A 66 17.89 24.18 5.37
CA ARG A 66 17.39 25.28 4.53
C ARG A 66 15.99 25.71 4.95
N ILE A 67 15.02 24.80 4.85
CA ILE A 67 13.64 25.01 5.24
C ILE A 67 12.89 23.66 5.26
N ALA A 68 12.35 23.28 6.43
CA ALA A 68 11.55 22.09 6.58
C ALA A 68 10.05 22.36 6.30
N HIS A 69 9.55 23.51 6.75
CA HIS A 69 8.15 23.91 6.71
C HIS A 69 8.02 25.37 6.27
N ALA A 70 7.15 25.66 5.30
CA ALA A 70 6.98 27.01 4.74
C ALA A 70 5.63 27.67 5.10
N GLY A 71 4.60 26.89 5.49
CA GLY A 71 3.23 27.39 5.67
C GLY A 71 2.49 27.62 4.35
N PHE A 72 1.30 28.22 4.42
CA PHE A 72 0.34 28.26 3.29
C PHE A 72 0.57 29.38 2.28
N ASN A 73 1.24 30.44 2.67
CA ASN A 73 1.30 31.67 1.88
C ASN A 73 2.57 31.80 1.02
N TYR A 74 3.44 30.78 1.05
CA TYR A 74 4.73 30.82 0.38
C TYR A 74 4.90 29.58 -0.49
N SER A 75 5.27 29.78 -1.76
CA SER A 75 5.66 28.69 -2.65
C SER A 75 7.10 28.27 -2.43
N ASN A 76 7.41 27.04 -2.76
CA ASN A 76 8.76 26.52 -2.72
C ASN A 76 9.04 25.68 -3.97
N ARG A 77 10.17 25.99 -4.66
CA ARG A 77 10.53 25.35 -5.92
C ARG A 77 10.64 23.84 -5.82
N ILE A 78 11.14 23.31 -4.71
CA ILE A 78 11.28 21.84 -4.53
C ILE A 78 9.91 21.14 -4.51
N VAL A 79 8.86 21.79 -4.01
CA VAL A 79 7.50 21.26 -3.99
C VAL A 79 6.94 21.20 -5.42
N GLU A 80 7.14 22.23 -6.21
CA GLU A 80 6.71 22.27 -7.61
C GLU A 80 7.44 21.22 -8.46
N GLU A 81 8.76 21.09 -8.27
CA GLU A 81 9.56 20.08 -8.97
C GLU A 81 9.12 18.66 -8.57
N ALA A 82 8.89 18.40 -7.28
CA ALA A 82 8.39 17.11 -6.81
C ALA A 82 7.01 16.78 -7.36
N ALA A 83 6.11 17.77 -7.45
CA ALA A 83 4.79 17.61 -8.04
C ALA A 83 4.89 17.25 -9.54
N GLN A 84 5.79 17.90 -10.28
CA GLN A 84 6.03 17.58 -11.69
C GLN A 84 6.54 16.15 -11.87
N ASP A 85 7.51 15.70 -11.05
CA ASP A 85 8.05 14.35 -11.09
C ASP A 85 6.94 13.31 -10.82
N VAL A 86 6.13 13.52 -9.78
CA VAL A 86 5.00 12.62 -9.44
C VAL A 86 3.94 12.59 -10.55
N LEU A 87 3.53 13.74 -11.07
CA LEU A 87 2.54 13.81 -12.15
C LEU A 87 3.05 13.18 -13.44
N SER A 88 4.34 13.34 -13.74
CA SER A 88 4.97 12.68 -14.89
C SER A 88 4.95 11.16 -14.74
N LEU A 89 5.32 10.66 -13.57
CA LEU A 89 5.34 9.24 -13.26
C LEU A 89 3.95 8.58 -13.34
N LEU A 90 2.91 9.33 -12.92
CA LEU A 90 1.51 8.88 -12.96
C LEU A 90 0.84 9.03 -14.35
N GLY A 91 1.47 9.71 -15.31
CA GLY A 91 0.84 10.06 -16.58
C GLY A 91 -0.24 11.14 -16.46
N LEU A 92 -0.17 11.98 -15.42
CA LEU A 92 -1.13 13.05 -15.12
C LEU A 92 -0.56 14.45 -15.39
N GLN A 93 0.32 14.59 -16.40
CA GLN A 93 0.96 15.88 -16.75
C GLN A 93 -0.09 16.97 -16.98
N GLY A 94 0.17 18.16 -16.43
CA GLY A 94 -0.77 19.28 -16.43
C GLY A 94 -1.84 19.23 -15.34
N GLY A 95 -1.86 18.18 -14.54
CA GLY A 95 -2.64 18.07 -13.31
C GLY A 95 -2.01 18.80 -12.14
N LYS A 96 -2.47 18.49 -10.92
CA LYS A 96 -1.95 19.08 -9.67
C LYS A 96 -1.76 18.03 -8.59
N CYS A 97 -0.78 18.28 -7.70
CA CYS A 97 -0.55 17.49 -6.49
C CYS A 97 -0.76 18.35 -5.23
N VAL A 98 -1.05 17.68 -4.14
CA VAL A 98 -0.88 18.21 -2.78
C VAL A 98 -0.10 17.20 -1.96
N PHE A 99 0.91 17.70 -1.24
CA PHE A 99 1.71 16.91 -0.30
C PHE A 99 1.08 17.01 1.09
N LEU A 100 0.93 15.87 1.75
CA LEU A 100 0.27 15.72 3.05
C LEU A 100 1.10 14.78 3.92
N CYS A 101 0.68 14.47 5.16
CA CYS A 101 1.48 13.69 6.09
C CYS A 101 1.19 12.19 6.07
N SER A 102 -0.01 11.77 5.71
CA SER A 102 -0.42 10.37 5.78
C SER A 102 -1.23 9.92 4.58
N GLY A 103 -1.15 8.61 4.27
CA GLY A 103 -1.99 8.02 3.22
C GLY A 103 -3.50 8.21 3.47
N SER A 104 -3.93 8.25 4.74
CA SER A 104 -5.33 8.54 5.09
C SER A 104 -5.75 9.95 4.68
N GLU A 105 -4.86 10.94 4.82
CA GLU A 105 -5.12 12.30 4.34
C GLU A 105 -5.16 12.36 2.82
N ALA A 106 -4.24 11.68 2.13
CA ALA A 106 -4.23 11.66 0.67
C ALA A 106 -5.49 11.01 0.10
N VAL A 107 -5.95 9.89 0.68
CA VAL A 107 -7.21 9.23 0.30
C VAL A 107 -8.41 10.13 0.58
N GLU A 108 -8.49 10.72 1.77
CA GLU A 108 -9.60 11.63 2.11
C GLU A 108 -9.62 12.87 1.20
N TYR A 109 -8.44 13.37 0.81
CA TYR A 109 -8.35 14.51 -0.11
C TYR A 109 -8.91 14.17 -1.49
N ILE A 110 -8.54 13.04 -2.09
CA ILE A 110 -9.08 12.64 -3.40
C ILE A 110 -10.58 12.30 -3.32
N VAL A 111 -11.05 11.74 -2.19
CA VAL A 111 -12.47 11.45 -1.96
C VAL A 111 -13.28 12.75 -1.91
N ARG A 112 -12.87 13.73 -1.11
CA ARG A 112 -13.53 15.06 -1.06
C ARG A 112 -13.49 15.78 -2.40
N THR A 113 -12.39 15.64 -3.13
CA THR A 113 -12.27 16.16 -4.48
C THR A 113 -13.31 15.51 -5.39
N ALA A 114 -13.42 14.17 -5.39
CA ALA A 114 -14.41 13.46 -6.19
C ALA A 114 -15.84 13.89 -5.83
N GLN A 115 -16.18 13.93 -4.56
CA GLN A 115 -17.51 14.38 -4.08
C GLN A 115 -17.85 15.82 -4.50
N SER A 116 -16.84 16.67 -4.76
CA SER A 116 -17.08 18.04 -5.25
C SER A 116 -17.37 18.12 -6.75
N VAL A 117 -16.99 17.11 -7.52
CA VAL A 117 -17.09 17.12 -8.99
C VAL A 117 -18.12 16.14 -9.53
N ILE A 118 -18.45 15.06 -8.80
CA ILE A 118 -19.45 14.09 -9.23
C ILE A 118 -20.87 14.66 -9.10
N VAL A 119 -21.75 14.19 -9.98
CA VAL A 119 -23.18 14.56 -9.95
C VAL A 119 -24.02 13.50 -9.24
N ARG A 120 -23.63 12.23 -9.36
CA ARG A 120 -24.29 11.11 -8.70
C ARG A 120 -23.77 10.96 -7.28
N PRO A 121 -24.62 10.60 -6.28
CA PRO A 121 -24.28 10.73 -4.88
C PRO A 121 -23.27 9.69 -4.36
N LEU A 122 -23.23 8.48 -4.94
CA LEU A 122 -22.47 7.38 -4.39
C LEU A 122 -21.05 7.31 -4.95
N LEU A 123 -20.10 6.98 -4.08
CA LEU A 123 -18.81 6.42 -4.44
C LEU A 123 -18.83 4.91 -4.26
N MET A 124 -18.29 4.18 -5.21
CA MET A 124 -18.11 2.73 -5.12
C MET A 124 -16.72 2.36 -4.63
N THR A 125 -16.61 1.29 -3.86
CA THR A 125 -15.32 0.64 -3.55
C THR A 125 -15.49 -0.86 -3.37
N MET A 126 -14.36 -1.60 -3.30
CA MET A 126 -14.36 -3.01 -2.94
C MET A 126 -14.51 -3.20 -1.42
N MET A 127 -15.29 -4.18 -0.99
CA MET A 127 -15.62 -4.39 0.42
C MET A 127 -14.40 -4.63 1.30
N ASP A 128 -13.40 -5.35 0.80
CA ASP A 128 -12.18 -5.70 1.51
C ASP A 128 -11.05 -4.65 1.43
N SER A 129 -11.28 -3.49 0.80
CA SER A 129 -10.29 -2.41 0.72
C SER A 129 -10.06 -1.76 2.08
N TYR A 130 -8.82 -1.36 2.34
CA TYR A 130 -8.45 -0.46 3.44
C TYR A 130 -8.18 0.94 2.91
N LEU A 131 -9.03 1.88 3.27
CA LEU A 131 -9.05 3.22 2.67
C LEU A 131 -8.65 4.35 3.63
N GLY A 132 -8.01 4.01 4.74
CA GLY A 132 -7.52 4.98 5.72
C GLY A 132 -8.04 4.74 7.13
N ALA A 133 -7.52 5.53 8.08
CA ALA A 133 -7.84 5.44 9.51
C ALA A 133 -9.07 6.27 9.90
N TYR A 134 -9.47 7.23 9.09
CA TYR A 134 -10.58 8.17 9.31
C TYR A 134 -11.17 8.65 7.99
N GLY A 135 -12.17 9.52 8.04
CA GLY A 135 -12.81 10.14 6.89
C GLY A 135 -13.97 9.33 6.32
N SER A 136 -14.58 9.85 5.25
CA SER A 136 -15.74 9.24 4.57
C SER A 136 -15.40 7.84 4.05
N ALA A 137 -14.22 7.66 3.44
CA ALA A 137 -13.75 6.38 2.93
C ALA A 137 -13.57 5.30 4.01
N ARG A 138 -13.33 5.68 5.27
CA ARG A 138 -13.27 4.75 6.41
C ARG A 138 -14.64 4.41 6.95
N GLN A 139 -15.52 5.40 7.04
CA GLN A 139 -16.87 5.26 7.59
C GLN A 139 -17.80 4.49 6.67
N ARG A 140 -17.69 4.73 5.35
CA ARG A 140 -18.47 4.08 4.28
C ARG A 140 -19.97 4.06 4.59
N ARG A 141 -20.52 5.22 4.86
CA ARG A 141 -21.97 5.37 5.08
C ARG A 141 -22.73 4.95 3.84
N GLU A 142 -23.82 4.22 4.00
CA GLU A 142 -24.59 3.67 2.87
C GLU A 142 -25.21 4.74 1.97
N ASP A 143 -25.43 5.95 2.47
CA ASP A 143 -25.90 7.12 1.72
C ASP A 143 -24.78 7.80 0.87
N GLU A 144 -23.53 7.44 1.09
CA GLU A 144 -22.36 7.97 0.37
C GLU A 144 -21.57 6.89 -0.39
N TRP A 145 -21.70 5.64 0.02
CA TRP A 145 -20.84 4.55 -0.46
C TRP A 145 -21.60 3.28 -0.82
N TYR A 146 -21.23 2.70 -1.96
CA TYR A 146 -21.56 1.33 -2.34
C TYR A 146 -20.31 0.44 -2.20
N CYS A 147 -20.36 -0.54 -1.30
CA CYS A 147 -19.27 -1.48 -1.05
C CYS A 147 -19.53 -2.81 -1.77
N PHE A 148 -18.83 -3.08 -2.85
CA PHE A 148 -19.02 -4.28 -3.66
C PHE A 148 -18.26 -5.48 -3.07
N ASP A 149 -19.00 -6.55 -2.73
CA ASP A 149 -18.42 -7.85 -2.39
C ASP A 149 -18.04 -8.59 -3.66
N TRP A 150 -16.77 -8.54 -4.02
CA TRP A 150 -16.20 -9.17 -5.19
C TRP A 150 -15.63 -10.57 -4.92
N ALA A 151 -15.59 -11.04 -3.66
CA ALA A 151 -14.98 -12.31 -3.29
C ALA A 151 -15.48 -13.49 -4.18
N PRO A 152 -16.77 -13.60 -4.49
CA PRO A 152 -17.25 -14.64 -5.40
C PRO A 152 -16.81 -14.48 -6.86
N CYS A 153 -16.30 -13.31 -7.25
CA CYS A 153 -15.77 -13.07 -8.60
C CYS A 153 -14.36 -13.64 -8.80
N GLU A 154 -13.66 -13.99 -7.71
CA GLU A 154 -12.31 -14.56 -7.75
C GLU A 154 -12.29 -15.93 -8.47
N ALA A 155 -13.31 -16.74 -8.25
CA ALA A 155 -13.50 -18.05 -8.89
C ALA A 155 -14.42 -18.01 -10.14
N CYS A 156 -14.65 -16.81 -10.71
CA CYS A 156 -15.52 -16.70 -11.89
C CYS A 156 -14.84 -17.23 -13.14
N GLU A 157 -15.35 -18.34 -13.66
CA GLU A 157 -14.84 -19.02 -14.87
C GLU A 157 -15.42 -18.46 -16.18
N SER A 158 -16.40 -17.55 -16.12
CA SER A 158 -17.00 -16.99 -17.33
C SER A 158 -15.97 -16.27 -18.20
N ARG A 159 -16.00 -16.56 -19.50
CA ARG A 159 -15.19 -15.87 -20.51
C ARG A 159 -15.82 -14.59 -21.02
N GLU A 160 -17.11 -14.39 -20.76
CA GLU A 160 -17.84 -13.18 -21.14
C GLU A 160 -17.42 -11.99 -20.26
N GLU A 161 -17.47 -10.77 -20.80
CA GLU A 161 -17.28 -9.56 -20.02
C GLU A 161 -18.35 -9.47 -18.91
N CYS A 162 -18.03 -8.79 -17.80
CA CYS A 162 -19.00 -8.55 -16.75
C CYS A 162 -20.17 -7.73 -17.31
N GLY A 163 -21.39 -8.19 -17.03
CA GLY A 163 -22.57 -7.56 -17.65
C GLY A 163 -23.88 -8.12 -17.10
N ASP A 164 -24.98 -7.80 -17.76
CA ASP A 164 -26.34 -8.12 -17.30
C ASP A 164 -26.70 -9.59 -17.23
N TRP A 165 -25.88 -10.48 -17.75
CA TRP A 165 -26.02 -11.92 -17.54
C TRP A 165 -25.67 -12.34 -16.10
N CYS A 166 -24.91 -11.53 -15.36
CA CYS A 166 -24.47 -11.80 -14.00
C CYS A 166 -25.35 -11.09 -12.96
N ALA A 167 -25.99 -11.85 -12.08
CA ALA A 167 -26.85 -11.28 -11.04
C ALA A 167 -26.13 -10.33 -10.09
N ARG A 168 -24.84 -10.56 -9.80
CA ARG A 168 -24.02 -9.66 -8.97
C ARG A 168 -23.74 -8.35 -9.66
N TRP A 169 -23.49 -8.38 -10.96
CA TRP A 169 -23.30 -7.18 -11.76
C TRP A 169 -24.58 -6.34 -11.81
N LYS A 170 -25.72 -6.96 -12.05
CA LYS A 170 -27.03 -6.28 -12.03
C LYS A 170 -27.38 -5.62 -10.70
N ALA A 171 -26.83 -6.13 -9.60
CA ALA A 171 -27.10 -5.58 -8.28
C ALA A 171 -26.28 -4.29 -8.00
N ILE A 172 -25.34 -3.92 -8.87
CA ILE A 172 -24.57 -2.68 -8.73
C ILE A 172 -25.43 -1.50 -9.23
N PRO A 173 -25.69 -0.49 -8.37
CA PRO A 173 -26.53 0.66 -8.75
C PRO A 173 -25.70 1.69 -9.56
N PHE A 174 -25.25 1.32 -10.77
CA PHE A 174 -24.37 2.15 -11.58
C PHE A 174 -24.94 3.53 -11.91
N GLU A 175 -26.25 3.65 -11.99
CA GLU A 175 -26.94 4.94 -12.21
C GLU A 175 -26.79 5.91 -11.03
N GLU A 176 -26.50 5.43 -9.82
CA GLU A 176 -26.27 6.25 -8.65
C GLU A 176 -24.78 6.49 -8.35
N ILE A 177 -23.90 5.71 -8.99
CA ILE A 177 -22.46 5.76 -8.73
C ILE A 177 -21.79 6.86 -9.57
N GLY A 178 -21.22 7.87 -8.91
CA GLY A 178 -20.47 8.97 -9.52
C GLY A 178 -18.95 8.77 -9.53
N GLY A 179 -18.43 7.77 -8.82
CA GLY A 179 -17.00 7.47 -8.83
C GLY A 179 -16.65 6.13 -8.23
N PHE A 180 -15.47 5.63 -8.60
CA PHE A 180 -14.95 4.35 -8.09
C PHE A 180 -13.58 4.55 -7.46
N LEU A 181 -13.48 4.30 -6.14
CA LEU A 181 -12.21 4.28 -5.42
C LEU A 181 -11.69 2.85 -5.32
N PHE A 182 -10.59 2.59 -6.01
CA PHE A 182 -9.99 1.28 -6.15
C PHE A 182 -8.66 1.15 -5.39
N GLU A 183 -8.48 0.06 -4.65
CA GLU A 183 -7.21 -0.36 -4.06
C GLU A 183 -6.71 -1.60 -4.83
N PRO A 184 -5.61 -1.51 -5.61
CA PRO A 184 -5.17 -2.57 -6.54
C PRO A 184 -4.74 -3.89 -5.91
N GLY A 185 -4.50 -3.90 -4.59
CA GLY A 185 -4.25 -5.06 -3.78
C GLY A 185 -4.66 -4.77 -2.36
N SER A 186 -5.59 -5.56 -1.79
CA SER A 186 -6.18 -5.24 -0.50
C SER A 186 -5.15 -5.28 0.65
N SER A 187 -4.98 -4.16 1.33
CA SER A 187 -4.12 -4.04 2.52
C SER A 187 -4.85 -4.34 3.83
N SER A 188 -6.06 -4.89 3.74
CA SER A 188 -6.85 -5.34 4.89
C SER A 188 -6.21 -6.50 5.68
N GLY A 189 -5.12 -7.07 5.18
CA GLY A 189 -4.39 -8.22 5.75
C GLY A 189 -4.52 -9.50 4.92
N LEU A 190 -5.48 -9.57 4.01
CA LEU A 190 -5.69 -10.72 3.13
C LEU A 190 -4.80 -10.70 1.89
N VAL A 191 -4.41 -9.52 1.42
CA VAL A 191 -3.63 -9.32 0.18
C VAL A 191 -4.30 -10.05 -0.99
N ARG A 192 -5.45 -9.53 -1.40
CA ARG A 192 -6.23 -10.07 -2.52
C ARG A 192 -6.18 -9.12 -3.69
N PHE A 193 -6.17 -9.68 -4.89
CA PHE A 193 -6.11 -8.92 -6.13
C PHE A 193 -7.38 -9.20 -6.94
N PRO A 194 -8.31 -8.25 -7.06
CA PRO A 194 -9.52 -8.44 -7.84
C PRO A 194 -9.22 -8.83 -9.29
N PRO A 195 -10.09 -9.63 -9.96
CA PRO A 195 -9.90 -10.00 -11.36
C PRO A 195 -9.78 -8.76 -12.27
N GLU A 196 -8.78 -8.77 -13.16
CA GLU A 196 -8.53 -7.64 -14.09
C GLU A 196 -9.75 -7.29 -14.94
N LYS A 197 -10.44 -8.31 -15.43
CA LYS A 197 -11.66 -8.17 -16.20
C LYS A 197 -12.73 -7.38 -15.43
N LEU A 198 -12.98 -7.74 -14.17
CA LEU A 198 -13.95 -7.05 -13.31
C LEU A 198 -13.61 -5.56 -13.17
N ILE A 199 -12.35 -5.26 -12.85
CA ILE A 199 -11.92 -3.87 -12.64
C ILE A 199 -12.00 -3.06 -13.92
N ARG A 200 -11.54 -3.61 -15.05
CA ARG A 200 -11.63 -2.93 -16.35
C ARG A 200 -13.08 -2.61 -16.73
N THR A 201 -13.99 -3.56 -16.53
CA THR A 201 -15.40 -3.35 -16.87
C THR A 201 -16.05 -2.31 -15.95
N ILE A 202 -15.79 -2.36 -14.63
CA ILE A 202 -16.28 -1.31 -13.71
C ILE A 202 -15.77 0.06 -14.13
N VAL A 203 -14.46 0.19 -14.39
CA VAL A 203 -13.85 1.46 -14.79
C VAL A 203 -14.45 1.99 -16.11
N ALA A 204 -14.68 1.12 -17.09
CA ALA A 204 -15.31 1.50 -18.36
C ALA A 204 -16.71 2.08 -18.13
N VAL A 205 -17.58 1.39 -17.39
CA VAL A 205 -18.95 1.85 -17.08
C VAL A 205 -18.93 3.17 -16.32
N ILE A 206 -18.05 3.32 -15.32
CA ILE A 206 -17.94 4.55 -14.53
C ILE A 206 -17.51 5.73 -15.44
N LYS A 207 -16.51 5.53 -16.31
CA LYS A 207 -16.03 6.59 -17.22
C LYS A 207 -17.05 6.94 -18.29
N GLU A 208 -17.69 5.97 -18.91
CA GLU A 208 -18.76 6.18 -19.90
C GLU A 208 -19.92 6.99 -19.32
N SER A 209 -20.21 6.81 -18.04
CA SER A 209 -21.23 7.55 -17.33
C SER A 209 -20.77 8.92 -16.80
N GLY A 210 -19.55 9.36 -17.13
CA GLY A 210 -18.97 10.64 -16.68
C GLY A 210 -18.51 10.65 -15.22
N GLY A 211 -18.33 9.47 -14.62
CA GLY A 211 -17.83 9.33 -13.25
C GLY A 211 -16.30 9.40 -13.17
N CYS A 212 -15.78 9.51 -11.93
CA CYS A 212 -14.35 9.60 -11.63
C CYS A 212 -13.77 8.26 -11.19
N VAL A 213 -12.54 7.96 -11.61
CA VAL A 213 -11.75 6.81 -11.15
C VAL A 213 -10.64 7.29 -10.21
N LEU A 214 -10.72 6.86 -8.96
CA LEU A 214 -9.76 7.15 -7.91
C LEU A 214 -8.99 5.89 -7.58
N VAL A 215 -7.68 6.00 -7.32
CA VAL A 215 -6.88 4.84 -6.94
C VAL A 215 -6.10 5.12 -5.66
N ASN A 216 -6.21 4.18 -4.70
CA ASN A 216 -5.41 4.16 -3.49
C ASN A 216 -4.15 3.31 -3.72
N GLU A 217 -3.03 3.97 -4.03
CA GLU A 217 -1.70 3.37 -4.21
C GLU A 217 -0.81 3.48 -2.96
N VAL A 218 -1.39 3.79 -1.82
CA VAL A 218 -0.64 3.96 -0.57
C VAL A 218 0.14 2.70 -0.20
N THR A 219 -0.37 1.51 -0.54
CA THR A 219 0.28 0.23 -0.26
C THR A 219 0.89 -0.41 -1.51
N THR A 220 0.20 -0.34 -2.64
CA THR A 220 0.52 -1.06 -3.87
C THR A 220 1.50 -0.32 -4.79
N GLY A 221 1.67 0.99 -4.57
CA GLY A 221 2.53 1.83 -5.37
C GLY A 221 4.03 1.71 -5.04
N ILE A 222 4.80 2.51 -5.75
CA ILE A 222 6.24 2.72 -5.51
C ILE A 222 7.03 1.41 -5.65
N GLY A 223 6.73 0.65 -6.71
CA GLY A 223 7.45 -0.58 -7.06
C GLY A 223 6.98 -1.84 -6.34
N ARG A 224 6.13 -1.73 -5.32
CA ARG A 224 5.71 -2.85 -4.44
C ARG A 224 5.20 -4.06 -5.21
N THR A 225 4.42 -3.84 -6.25
CA THR A 225 3.77 -4.91 -7.03
C THR A 225 4.53 -5.31 -8.29
N GLY A 226 5.81 -4.90 -8.44
CA GLY A 226 6.62 -5.17 -9.63
C GLY A 226 6.40 -4.17 -10.78
N SER A 227 5.56 -3.17 -10.56
CA SER A 227 5.35 -2.01 -11.43
C SER A 227 5.39 -0.75 -10.56
N TRP A 228 5.54 0.45 -11.16
CA TRP A 228 5.49 1.69 -10.39
C TRP A 228 4.22 1.79 -9.56
N PHE A 229 3.08 1.39 -10.16
CA PHE A 229 1.77 1.46 -9.52
C PHE A 229 0.97 0.18 -9.76
N GLY A 230 0.21 -0.24 -8.76
CA GLY A 230 -0.61 -1.43 -8.81
C GLY A 230 -1.74 -1.36 -9.86
N TYR A 231 -2.28 -0.16 -10.14
CA TYR A 231 -3.32 0.01 -11.16
C TYR A 231 -2.84 -0.31 -12.58
N GLN A 232 -1.52 -0.26 -12.83
CA GLN A 232 -0.93 -0.56 -14.15
C GLN A 232 -1.19 -2.02 -14.56
N HIS A 233 -1.28 -2.95 -13.60
CA HIS A 233 -1.63 -4.35 -13.87
C HIS A 233 -3.05 -4.51 -14.43
N TYR A 234 -3.91 -3.54 -14.22
CA TYR A 234 -5.29 -3.55 -14.69
C TYR A 234 -5.48 -2.80 -16.02
N GLY A 235 -4.43 -2.12 -16.52
CA GLY A 235 -4.50 -1.33 -17.74
C GLY A 235 -5.50 -0.16 -17.68
N ILE A 236 -5.75 0.38 -16.49
CA ILE A 236 -6.66 1.50 -16.27
C ILE A 236 -5.90 2.83 -16.15
N SER A 237 -6.59 3.94 -16.42
CA SER A 237 -6.06 5.29 -16.25
C SER A 237 -6.91 6.04 -15.22
N PRO A 238 -6.39 6.26 -14.00
CA PRO A 238 -7.12 6.96 -12.94
C PRO A 238 -7.21 8.46 -13.20
N ASP A 239 -8.24 9.10 -12.63
CA ASP A 239 -8.38 10.55 -12.61
C ASP A 239 -7.73 11.16 -11.36
N MET A 240 -7.60 10.37 -10.30
CA MET A 240 -6.96 10.77 -9.05
C MET A 240 -6.22 9.60 -8.42
N VAL A 241 -5.05 9.87 -7.82
CA VAL A 241 -4.21 8.86 -7.16
C VAL A 241 -3.73 9.34 -5.80
N ALA A 242 -3.90 8.51 -4.77
CA ALA A 242 -3.34 8.73 -3.45
C ALA A 242 -2.09 7.86 -3.25
N LEU A 243 -0.96 8.49 -2.92
CA LEU A 243 0.31 7.86 -2.58
C LEU A 243 0.63 8.06 -1.10
N GLY A 244 1.42 7.18 -0.52
CA GLY A 244 1.86 7.27 0.87
C GLY A 244 2.92 6.23 1.19
N LYS A 245 3.16 5.99 2.49
CA LYS A 245 4.07 4.93 2.95
C LYS A 245 5.43 4.95 2.22
N GLY A 246 5.63 4.02 1.28
CA GLY A 246 6.89 3.84 0.55
C GLY A 246 7.43 5.07 -0.17
N ILE A 247 6.56 6.02 -0.58
CA ILE A 247 6.99 7.26 -1.22
C ILE A 247 7.79 8.17 -0.27
N GLY A 248 7.61 8.02 1.04
CA GLY A 248 8.35 8.74 2.07
C GLY A 248 9.53 7.99 2.65
N ASN A 249 9.69 6.72 2.33
CA ASN A 249 10.72 5.83 2.88
C ASN A 249 10.90 5.96 4.39
N GLY A 250 9.79 5.86 5.15
CA GLY A 250 9.76 6.00 6.61
C GLY A 250 9.51 7.42 7.12
N TYR A 251 9.63 8.45 6.28
CA TYR A 251 9.22 9.80 6.62
C TYR A 251 7.69 9.98 6.38
N PRO A 252 6.97 10.69 7.28
CA PRO A 252 5.53 10.89 7.16
C PRO A 252 5.21 11.91 6.04
N VAL A 253 5.12 11.41 4.81
CA VAL A 253 4.67 12.17 3.64
C VAL A 253 3.75 11.31 2.78
N SER A 254 2.77 11.96 2.16
CA SER A 254 1.85 11.38 1.19
C SER A 254 1.55 12.40 0.09
N VAL A 255 0.99 11.93 -1.02
CA VAL A 255 0.66 12.80 -2.16
C VAL A 255 -0.72 12.44 -2.67
N ALA A 256 -1.58 13.44 -2.82
CA ALA A 256 -2.81 13.32 -3.59
C ALA A 256 -2.60 13.99 -4.95
N SER A 257 -2.76 13.23 -6.03
CA SER A 257 -2.53 13.66 -7.40
C SER A 257 -3.84 13.68 -8.17
N ILE A 258 -4.05 14.72 -8.98
CA ILE A 258 -5.32 15.01 -9.62
C ILE A 258 -5.08 15.31 -11.10
N ALA A 259 -5.87 14.69 -11.98
CA ALA A 259 -5.81 14.91 -13.43
C ALA A 259 -6.16 16.36 -13.84
N PRO A 260 -5.70 16.82 -15.03
CA PRO A 260 -5.92 18.18 -15.49
C PRO A 260 -7.39 18.62 -15.54
N ALA A 261 -8.29 17.72 -15.95
CA ALA A 261 -9.73 18.02 -16.03
C ALA A 261 -10.32 18.34 -14.66
N ILE A 262 -9.95 17.56 -13.65
CA ILE A 262 -10.42 17.76 -12.26
C ILE A 262 -9.78 19.01 -11.65
N SER A 263 -8.48 19.25 -11.89
CA SER A 263 -7.79 20.44 -11.36
C SER A 263 -8.40 21.74 -11.87
N LYS A 264 -8.81 21.81 -13.13
CA LYS A 264 -9.54 22.97 -13.72
C LYS A 264 -10.91 23.20 -13.05
N HIS A 265 -11.58 22.14 -12.60
CA HIS A 265 -12.82 22.28 -11.83
C HIS A 265 -12.55 22.88 -10.47
N LEU A 266 -11.51 22.41 -9.77
CA LEU A 266 -11.12 22.91 -8.44
C LEU A 266 -10.66 24.38 -8.47
N GLU A 267 -10.08 24.86 -9.56
CA GLU A 267 -9.74 26.28 -9.72
C GLU A 267 -10.99 27.18 -9.66
N LYS A 268 -12.12 26.68 -10.15
CA LYS A 268 -13.42 27.40 -10.14
C LYS A 268 -14.22 27.16 -8.85
N LYS A 269 -14.11 25.97 -8.29
CA LYS A 269 -14.84 25.53 -7.10
C LYS A 269 -13.90 24.78 -6.15
N PRO A 270 -13.08 25.51 -5.36
CA PRO A 270 -12.11 24.88 -4.48
C PRO A 270 -12.79 24.12 -3.35
N ILE A 271 -12.21 22.98 -2.96
CA ILE A 271 -12.59 22.26 -1.76
C ILE A 271 -11.98 22.91 -0.52
N GLN A 272 -12.73 22.89 0.58
CA GLN A 272 -12.21 23.36 1.87
C GLN A 272 -11.39 22.23 2.52
N TYR A 273 -10.08 22.32 2.41
CA TYR A 273 -9.13 21.42 3.05
C TYR A 273 -7.87 22.20 3.43
N SER A 274 -7.50 22.16 4.69
CA SER A 274 -6.26 22.77 5.17
C SER A 274 -5.71 22.01 6.36
N GLN A 275 -4.40 21.81 6.37
CA GLN A 275 -3.65 21.30 7.51
C GLN A 275 -2.24 21.91 7.51
N SER A 276 -1.61 22.02 8.68
CA SER A 276 -0.40 22.81 8.85
C SER A 276 0.78 22.39 7.97
N HIS A 277 0.94 21.09 7.72
CA HIS A 277 2.04 20.51 6.94
C HIS A 277 1.70 20.23 5.47
N GLN A 278 0.72 20.93 4.94
CA GLN A 278 0.39 20.84 3.52
C GLN A 278 1.52 21.45 2.68
N ASN A 279 2.00 20.69 1.69
CA ASN A 279 3.07 21.09 0.77
C ASN A 279 4.41 21.42 1.46
N ASP A 280 4.80 20.65 2.49
CA ASP A 280 6.07 20.83 3.16
C ASP A 280 7.26 20.52 2.24
N PRO A 281 8.25 21.44 2.14
CA PRO A 281 9.44 21.27 1.31
C PRO A 281 10.27 20.03 1.65
N LEU A 282 10.34 19.66 2.93
CA LEU A 282 11.10 18.47 3.35
C LEU A 282 10.46 17.19 2.83
N GLY A 283 9.15 17.04 2.98
CA GLY A 283 8.42 15.89 2.45
C GLY A 283 8.56 15.78 0.93
N ALA A 284 8.42 16.89 0.21
CA ALA A 284 8.59 16.96 -1.24
C ALA A 284 9.99 16.55 -1.69
N ALA A 285 11.05 17.02 -1.01
CA ALA A 285 12.43 16.65 -1.32
C ALA A 285 12.69 15.15 -1.14
N ILE A 286 12.12 14.57 -0.08
CA ILE A 286 12.21 13.11 0.16
C ILE A 286 11.50 12.33 -0.94
N VAL A 287 10.29 12.71 -1.33
CA VAL A 287 9.53 12.08 -2.43
C VAL A 287 10.37 12.03 -3.71
N ARG A 288 10.96 13.14 -4.13
CA ARG A 288 11.86 13.19 -5.29
C ARG A 288 13.04 12.22 -5.16
N THR A 289 13.67 12.21 -3.98
CA THR A 289 14.81 11.33 -3.73
C THR A 289 14.43 9.87 -3.82
N VAL A 290 13.28 9.46 -3.29
CA VAL A 290 12.81 8.08 -3.38
C VAL A 290 12.56 7.67 -4.83
N ILE A 291 11.89 8.51 -5.62
CA ILE A 291 11.67 8.28 -7.06
C ILE A 291 13.02 8.12 -7.77
N GLU A 292 13.92 9.06 -7.57
CA GLU A 292 15.26 9.05 -8.19
C GLU A 292 16.07 7.78 -7.86
N VAL A 293 16.03 7.33 -6.59
CA VAL A 293 16.73 6.10 -6.16
C VAL A 293 16.16 4.89 -6.88
N ILE A 294 14.83 4.74 -6.91
CA ILE A 294 14.18 3.60 -7.55
C ILE A 294 14.50 3.55 -9.05
N GLU A 295 14.47 4.70 -9.75
CA GLU A 295 14.79 4.78 -11.17
C GLU A 295 16.26 4.50 -11.46
N LYS A 296 17.17 5.24 -10.83
CA LYS A 296 18.60 5.15 -11.11
C LYS A 296 19.22 3.79 -10.74
N GLU A 297 18.67 3.13 -9.72
CA GLU A 297 19.18 1.83 -9.27
C GLU A 297 18.37 0.67 -9.87
N GLY A 298 17.37 0.93 -10.72
CA GLY A 298 16.57 -0.09 -11.40
C GLY A 298 15.84 -1.03 -10.43
N LEU A 299 15.41 -0.52 -9.25
CA LEU A 299 14.95 -1.35 -8.15
C LEU A 299 13.70 -2.15 -8.47
N ILE A 300 12.81 -1.66 -9.34
CA ILE A 300 11.59 -2.39 -9.73
C ILE A 300 11.96 -3.67 -10.50
N ALA A 301 12.85 -3.59 -11.47
CA ALA A 301 13.30 -4.76 -12.24
C ALA A 301 14.03 -5.76 -11.31
N ARG A 302 14.99 -5.28 -10.50
CA ARG A 302 15.68 -6.11 -9.51
C ARG A 302 14.71 -6.80 -8.55
N SER A 303 13.70 -6.11 -8.06
CA SER A 303 12.72 -6.69 -7.14
C SER A 303 11.86 -7.76 -7.80
N GLY A 304 11.70 -7.75 -9.12
CA GLY A 304 11.03 -8.79 -9.88
C GLY A 304 11.73 -10.14 -9.78
N ASP A 305 13.05 -10.17 -9.94
CA ASP A 305 13.85 -11.38 -9.79
C ASP A 305 13.79 -11.95 -8.36
N ILE A 306 13.89 -11.06 -7.36
CA ILE A 306 13.76 -11.41 -5.95
C ILE A 306 12.35 -11.97 -5.64
N ALA A 307 11.32 -11.34 -6.14
CA ALA A 307 9.94 -11.80 -5.95
C ALA A 307 9.70 -13.18 -6.58
N ALA A 308 10.23 -13.43 -7.77
CA ALA A 308 10.15 -14.73 -8.42
C ALA A 308 10.88 -15.83 -7.63
N ALA A 309 12.09 -15.56 -7.15
CA ALA A 309 12.84 -16.49 -6.31
C ALA A 309 12.14 -16.80 -4.99
N LEU A 310 11.61 -15.78 -4.31
CA LEU A 310 10.87 -15.90 -3.07
C LEU A 310 9.58 -16.72 -3.27
N LEU A 311 8.80 -16.40 -4.31
CA LEU A 311 7.58 -17.13 -4.64
C LEU A 311 7.85 -18.59 -4.98
N SER A 312 8.86 -18.88 -5.81
CA SER A 312 9.26 -20.24 -6.14
C SER A 312 9.68 -21.05 -4.90
N GLY A 313 10.46 -20.42 -4.00
CA GLY A 313 10.85 -21.04 -2.73
C GLY A 313 9.65 -21.39 -1.83
N ILE A 314 8.70 -20.46 -1.68
CA ILE A 314 7.48 -20.68 -0.88
C ILE A 314 6.60 -21.76 -1.51
N MET A 315 6.48 -21.81 -2.83
CA MET A 315 5.74 -22.88 -3.53
C MET A 315 6.37 -24.25 -3.27
N GLY A 316 7.71 -24.35 -3.35
CA GLY A 316 8.42 -25.59 -3.02
C GLY A 316 8.19 -26.02 -1.56
N ILE A 317 8.14 -25.08 -0.60
CA ILE A 317 7.81 -25.36 0.80
C ILE A 317 6.37 -25.84 0.94
N LYS A 318 5.43 -25.22 0.22
CA LYS A 318 4.04 -25.67 0.17
C LYS A 318 3.93 -27.16 -0.24
N ASP A 319 4.61 -27.51 -1.33
CA ASP A 319 4.57 -28.88 -1.87
C ASP A 319 5.19 -29.90 -0.92
N ARG A 320 6.27 -29.55 -0.21
CA ARG A 320 6.94 -30.46 0.73
C ARG A 320 6.24 -30.59 2.06
N THR A 321 5.66 -29.51 2.59
CA THR A 321 5.12 -29.49 3.95
C THR A 321 3.61 -29.72 4.02
N GLY A 322 2.86 -29.39 2.96
CA GLY A 322 1.41 -29.43 2.94
C GLY A 322 0.73 -28.47 3.95
N ARG A 323 1.50 -27.52 4.53
CA ARG A 323 1.03 -26.58 5.58
C ARG A 323 0.53 -25.24 5.07
N ILE A 324 0.69 -24.98 3.78
CA ILE A 324 0.28 -23.73 3.14
C ILE A 324 -0.97 -24.00 2.29
N ARG A 325 -2.08 -23.36 2.62
CA ARG A 325 -3.33 -23.45 1.88
C ARG A 325 -3.23 -22.73 0.55
N GLU A 326 -2.85 -21.45 0.62
CA GLU A 326 -2.83 -20.58 -0.53
C GLU A 326 -1.67 -19.58 -0.48
N ILE A 327 -1.18 -19.20 -1.65
CA ILE A 327 -0.19 -18.14 -1.82
C ILE A 327 -0.77 -17.13 -2.80
N ARG A 328 -0.88 -15.88 -2.39
CA ARG A 328 -1.28 -14.76 -3.23
C ARG A 328 -0.12 -13.79 -3.36
N ALA A 329 0.26 -13.44 -4.57
CA ALA A 329 1.44 -12.61 -4.79
C ALA A 329 1.30 -11.70 -6.01
N ARG A 330 1.84 -10.50 -5.89
CA ARG A 330 2.09 -9.57 -7.00
C ARG A 330 3.34 -8.75 -6.65
N GLY A 331 4.45 -9.04 -7.35
CA GLY A 331 5.76 -8.50 -6.96
C GLY A 331 6.14 -8.92 -5.54
N LEU A 332 6.63 -7.96 -4.76
CA LEU A 332 6.97 -8.12 -3.34
C LEU A 332 5.79 -7.80 -2.40
N MET A 333 4.57 -8.02 -2.82
CA MET A 333 3.37 -8.02 -2.00
C MET A 333 2.82 -9.44 -1.96
N ILE A 334 3.18 -10.21 -0.92
CA ILE A 334 2.94 -11.65 -0.83
C ILE A 334 2.16 -11.98 0.43
N ALA A 335 1.12 -12.81 0.30
CA ALA A 335 0.40 -13.42 1.41
C ALA A 335 0.54 -14.93 1.36
N ILE A 336 0.79 -15.53 2.51
CA ILE A 336 0.88 -16.97 2.73
C ILE A 336 -0.25 -17.33 3.69
N GLU A 337 -1.28 -18.00 3.21
CA GLU A 337 -2.37 -18.52 4.02
C GLU A 337 -2.02 -19.92 4.49
N LEU A 338 -1.97 -20.13 5.80
CA LEU A 338 -1.65 -21.43 6.37
C LEU A 338 -2.89 -22.29 6.54
N GLU A 339 -2.72 -23.62 6.48
CA GLU A 339 -3.69 -24.58 7.00
C GLU A 339 -3.76 -24.41 8.51
N ASP A 340 -4.88 -23.93 9.02
CA ASP A 340 -5.04 -23.58 10.43
C ASP A 340 -6.48 -23.89 10.89
N ASP A 341 -6.68 -25.10 11.40
CA ASP A 341 -7.96 -25.55 11.94
C ASP A 341 -8.24 -25.05 13.36
N GLU A 342 -7.24 -24.42 14.00
CA GLU A 342 -7.27 -23.96 15.39
C GLU A 342 -7.55 -22.45 15.54
N ARG A 343 -8.27 -21.84 14.60
CA ARG A 343 -8.63 -20.41 14.65
C ARG A 343 -7.40 -19.47 14.79
N THR A 344 -6.44 -19.60 13.90
CA THR A 344 -5.20 -18.82 13.85
C THR A 344 -4.10 -19.22 14.82
N ALA A 345 -4.26 -20.28 15.62
CA ALA A 345 -3.25 -20.71 16.58
C ALA A 345 -1.95 -21.17 15.89
N VAL A 346 -2.06 -21.91 14.77
CA VAL A 346 -0.90 -22.33 13.96
C VAL A 346 -0.17 -21.11 13.41
N THR A 347 -0.91 -20.16 12.83
CA THR A 347 -0.34 -18.93 12.29
C THR A 347 0.36 -18.09 13.34
N ILE A 348 -0.19 -18.00 14.56
CA ILE A 348 0.44 -17.30 15.70
C ILE A 348 1.73 -17.99 16.10
N ARG A 349 1.73 -19.34 16.26
CA ARG A 349 2.94 -20.09 16.61
C ARG A 349 4.03 -19.93 15.56
N THR A 350 3.67 -20.05 14.27
CA THR A 350 4.60 -19.85 13.16
C THR A 350 5.21 -18.45 13.17
N HIS A 351 4.38 -17.43 13.32
CA HIS A 351 4.83 -16.03 13.36
C HIS A 351 5.83 -15.80 14.49
N ARG A 352 5.54 -16.26 15.73
CA ARG A 352 6.44 -16.15 16.87
C ARG A 352 7.75 -16.90 16.64
N ALA A 353 7.67 -18.15 16.15
CA ALA A 353 8.84 -18.96 15.85
C ALA A 353 9.76 -18.34 14.78
N MET A 354 9.21 -17.62 13.82
CA MET A 354 9.98 -16.88 12.82
C MET A 354 10.64 -15.65 13.44
N VAL A 355 9.96 -14.89 14.29
CA VAL A 355 10.55 -13.75 14.99
C VAL A 355 11.68 -14.21 15.95
N ASP A 356 11.51 -15.34 16.62
CA ASP A 356 12.57 -15.93 17.46
C ASP A 356 13.83 -16.29 16.64
N ARG A 357 13.65 -16.65 15.36
CA ARG A 357 14.73 -16.92 14.41
C ARG A 357 15.28 -15.67 13.70
N GLY A 358 14.74 -14.50 14.03
CA GLY A 358 15.21 -13.23 13.46
C GLY A 358 14.55 -12.84 12.14
N TYR A 359 13.29 -13.25 11.88
CA TYR A 359 12.53 -12.85 10.70
C TYR A 359 11.21 -12.20 11.11
N ILE A 360 11.03 -10.92 10.78
CA ILE A 360 9.81 -10.17 11.03
C ILE A 360 8.92 -10.26 9.80
N MET A 361 7.70 -10.74 9.99
CA MET A 361 6.66 -10.89 8.97
C MET A 361 5.40 -10.14 9.38
N GLY A 362 4.62 -9.68 8.43
CA GLY A 362 3.33 -9.09 8.71
C GLY A 362 2.29 -10.15 9.12
N ARG A 363 1.53 -9.87 10.17
CA ARG A 363 0.36 -10.66 10.59
C ARG A 363 -0.75 -9.74 11.08
N ARG A 364 -1.97 -10.00 10.67
CA ARG A 364 -3.13 -9.31 11.21
C ARG A 364 -3.90 -10.23 12.16
N PRO A 365 -4.29 -9.74 13.36
CA PRO A 365 -5.12 -10.52 14.30
C PRO A 365 -6.40 -11.05 13.64
N GLY A 366 -6.73 -12.32 13.92
CA GLY A 366 -7.94 -12.96 13.41
C GLY A 366 -7.83 -13.54 11.99
N LEU A 367 -6.67 -13.43 11.34
CA LEU A 367 -6.41 -14.04 10.04
C LEU A 367 -5.32 -15.10 10.14
N ASN A 368 -5.46 -16.17 9.35
CA ASN A 368 -4.46 -17.23 9.18
C ASN A 368 -3.47 -16.92 8.05
N VAL A 369 -3.18 -15.64 7.87
CA VAL A 369 -2.33 -15.12 6.80
C VAL A 369 -1.07 -14.48 7.40
N LEU A 370 0.08 -14.89 6.89
CA LEU A 370 1.38 -14.25 7.05
C LEU A 370 1.71 -13.45 5.78
N ARG A 371 2.27 -12.25 5.93
CA ARG A 371 2.62 -11.39 4.80
C ARG A 371 4.11 -11.16 4.70
N LEU A 372 4.57 -11.09 3.47
CA LEU A 372 5.93 -10.71 3.12
C LEU A 372 5.87 -9.51 2.19
N ASP A 373 6.39 -8.41 2.67
CA ASP A 373 6.40 -7.12 1.98
C ASP A 373 7.79 -6.45 2.13
N PRO A 374 8.92 -7.16 1.85
CA PRO A 374 10.26 -6.62 2.09
C PRO A 374 10.53 -5.38 1.26
N SER A 375 11.55 -4.61 1.62
CA SER A 375 12.03 -3.49 0.80
C SER A 375 12.52 -4.00 -0.57
N LEU A 376 12.44 -3.14 -1.60
CA LEU A 376 12.94 -3.45 -2.96
C LEU A 376 14.46 -3.72 -2.97
N THR A 377 15.13 -3.33 -1.90
CA THR A 377 16.58 -3.45 -1.70
C THR A 377 16.99 -4.70 -0.93
N ILE A 378 16.05 -5.62 -0.62
CA ILE A 378 16.37 -6.84 0.13
C ILE A 378 17.40 -7.69 -0.60
N ASP A 379 18.28 -8.34 0.15
CA ASP A 379 19.35 -9.18 -0.39
C ASP A 379 18.88 -10.63 -0.57
N GLN A 380 19.41 -11.28 -1.61
CA GLN A 380 19.15 -12.68 -1.92
C GLN A 380 19.47 -13.61 -0.74
N LYS A 381 20.55 -13.33 -0.02
CA LYS A 381 20.97 -14.11 1.15
C LYS A 381 19.91 -14.08 2.27
N ASP A 382 19.25 -12.95 2.48
CA ASP A 382 18.20 -12.82 3.50
C ASP A 382 16.94 -13.60 3.10
N ILE A 383 16.64 -13.66 1.81
CA ILE A 383 15.56 -14.49 1.26
C ILE A 383 15.85 -15.97 1.43
N GLU A 384 17.05 -16.42 1.09
CA GLU A 384 17.47 -17.82 1.25
C GLU A 384 17.44 -18.27 2.71
N GLY A 385 17.94 -17.42 3.61
CA GLY A 385 17.88 -17.66 5.05
C GLY A 385 16.45 -17.73 5.58
N PHE A 386 15.58 -16.84 5.11
CA PHE A 386 14.15 -16.87 5.45
C PHE A 386 13.48 -18.17 4.99
N LEU A 387 13.67 -18.56 3.73
CA LEU A 387 13.04 -19.78 3.18
C LEU A 387 13.46 -21.02 3.95
N SER A 388 14.76 -21.15 4.25
CA SER A 388 15.28 -22.27 5.08
C SER A 388 14.66 -22.28 6.48
N ALA A 389 14.60 -21.14 7.16
CA ALA A 389 14.02 -21.04 8.49
C ALA A 389 12.51 -21.31 8.49
N PHE A 390 11.80 -20.84 7.47
CA PHE A 390 10.35 -21.00 7.33
C PHE A 390 9.95 -22.45 7.11
N GLU A 391 10.69 -23.16 6.25
CA GLU A 391 10.50 -24.60 6.03
C GLU A 391 10.66 -25.40 7.33
N VAL A 392 11.78 -25.20 8.02
CA VAL A 392 12.03 -25.86 9.33
C VAL A 392 10.93 -25.57 10.34
N VAL A 393 10.40 -24.34 10.37
CA VAL A 393 9.29 -23.98 11.29
C VAL A 393 8.03 -24.76 10.92
N LEU A 394 7.67 -24.82 9.63
CA LEU A 394 6.45 -25.48 9.18
C LEU A 394 6.51 -27.02 9.34
N GLU A 395 7.68 -27.63 9.14
CA GLU A 395 7.89 -29.07 9.38
C GLU A 395 7.74 -29.45 10.85
N ASN A 396 8.15 -28.56 11.77
CA ASN A 396 8.11 -28.81 13.20
C ASN A 396 6.82 -28.31 13.89
N LEU A 397 5.82 -27.91 13.12
CA LEU A 397 4.50 -27.61 13.65
C LEU A 397 3.76 -28.93 13.95
N ALA A 398 3.87 -29.37 15.17
CA ALA A 398 3.05 -30.47 15.71
C ALA A 398 1.65 -29.95 16.10
#